data_86fecad7bd2cd9e89242396aff172f93
#
_entry.id   86fecad7bd2cd9e89242396aff172f93
#
_cell.length_a   1.000
_cell.length_b   1.000
_cell.length_c   1.000
_cell.angle_alpha   90.00
_cell.angle_beta   90.00
_cell.angle_gamma   90.00
#
_symmetry.space_group_name_H-M   'P 1'
#
loop_
_entity.id
_entity.type
_entity.pdbx_description
1 polymer ?
#
loop_
_entity_poly.entity_id
_entity_poly.type
_entity_poly.pdbx_seq_one_letter_code
_entity_poly.pdbx_strand_id
1 'polypeptide(L)'
;KSRLQQSQVDDVIAWQRGELVFSDAHLEDIFTRLEHKYPYTFVYSFHSLNNNTYSFRFPKNVTLEEIMLIISQVVGDIHYVIKDNKCYITN
;
A
#
# COMPACT_ATOMS: atom_id res chain seq x y z
N LYS A 1 25.28 -5.93 -9.61
CA LYS A 1 23.90 -5.84 -9.86
C LYS A 1 23.07 -6.97 -9.29
N SER A 2 23.67 -8.10 -9.15
CA SER A 2 22.90 -9.24 -8.70
C SER A 2 22.41 -9.08 -7.27
N ARG A 3 23.06 -8.32 -6.47
CA ARG A 3 22.64 -8.21 -5.09
C ARG A 3 21.37 -7.46 -4.93
N LEU A 4 21.07 -6.55 -5.77
CA LEU A 4 19.78 -5.91 -5.74
C LEU A 4 18.68 -6.89 -6.08
N GLN A 5 19.01 -7.84 -6.87
CA GLN A 5 18.04 -8.78 -7.31
C GLN A 5 17.53 -9.70 -6.26
N GLN A 6 18.28 -9.90 -5.20
CA GLN A 6 17.80 -10.81 -4.18
C GLN A 6 16.52 -10.31 -3.56
N SER A 7 16.48 -9.03 -3.21
CA SER A 7 15.29 -8.44 -2.68
C SER A 7 14.16 -8.45 -3.71
N GLN A 8 14.50 -8.18 -4.96
CA GLN A 8 13.51 -8.18 -6.02
C GLN A 8 12.95 -9.57 -6.28
N VAL A 9 13.78 -10.59 -6.14
CA VAL A 9 13.31 -11.95 -6.33
C VAL A 9 12.29 -12.30 -5.26
N ASP A 10 12.54 -11.93 -4.03
CA ASP A 10 11.59 -12.21 -2.96
C ASP A 10 10.26 -11.51 -3.23
N ASP A 11 10.30 -10.26 -3.70
CA ASP A 11 9.08 -9.53 -4.04
C ASP A 11 8.33 -10.21 -5.16
N VAL A 12 9.05 -10.68 -6.18
CA VAL A 12 8.43 -11.36 -7.31
C VAL A 12 7.75 -12.64 -6.86
N ILE A 13 8.39 -13.39 -5.98
CA ILE A 13 7.79 -14.62 -5.47
C ILE A 13 6.52 -14.31 -4.67
N ALA A 14 6.56 -13.28 -3.84
CA ALA A 14 5.38 -12.88 -3.08
C ALA A 14 4.23 -12.50 -4.00
N TRP A 15 4.54 -11.79 -5.08
CA TRP A 15 3.54 -11.42 -6.08
C TRP A 15 2.90 -12.63 -6.72
N GLN A 16 3.70 -13.64 -7.03
CA GLN A 16 3.18 -14.86 -7.65
C GLN A 16 2.22 -15.59 -6.71
N ARG A 17 2.39 -15.42 -5.42
CA ARG A 17 1.46 -15.99 -4.45
C ARG A 17 0.28 -15.09 -4.17
N GLY A 18 0.22 -13.92 -4.77
CA GLY A 18 -0.85 -12.97 -4.53
C GLY A 18 -0.67 -12.11 -3.30
N GLU A 19 0.46 -12.22 -2.63
CA GLU A 19 0.77 -11.39 -1.48
C GLU A 19 1.17 -9.99 -1.92
N LEU A 20 0.89 -9.01 -1.06
CA LEU A 20 1.34 -7.64 -1.27
C LEU A 20 2.54 -7.38 -0.40
N VAL A 21 3.63 -6.97 -1.01
CA VAL A 21 4.86 -6.67 -0.30
C VAL A 21 5.32 -5.28 -0.68
N PHE A 22 5.55 -4.45 0.33
CA PHE A 22 6.08 -3.10 0.15
C PHE A 22 7.35 -2.98 0.95
N SER A 23 8.42 -2.51 0.32
CA SER A 23 9.71 -2.33 0.97
C SER A 23 10.16 -0.90 0.74
N ASP A 24 10.27 -0.13 1.82
CA ASP A 24 10.69 1.27 1.75
C ASP A 24 9.89 2.04 0.70
N ALA A 25 8.59 1.90 0.74
CA ALA A 25 7.70 2.50 -0.24
C ALA A 25 7.05 3.74 0.33
N HIS A 26 6.92 4.77 -0.51
CA HIS A 26 6.17 5.95 -0.14
C HIS A 26 4.68 5.64 -0.17
N LEU A 27 3.90 6.42 0.58
CA LEU A 27 2.47 6.16 0.65
C LEU A 27 1.81 6.23 -0.73
N GLU A 28 2.24 7.17 -1.58
CA GLU A 28 1.66 7.27 -2.91
C GLU A 28 1.94 6.02 -3.75
N ASP A 29 3.12 5.44 -3.58
CA ASP A 29 3.44 4.19 -4.28
C ASP A 29 2.58 3.04 -3.77
N ILE A 30 2.36 3.00 -2.47
CA ILE A 30 1.52 1.98 -1.87
C ILE A 30 0.09 2.09 -2.42
N PHE A 31 -0.46 3.29 -2.43
CA PHE A 31 -1.81 3.50 -2.91
C PHE A 31 -1.95 3.19 -4.39
N THR A 32 -0.95 3.55 -5.19
CA THR A 32 -0.96 3.24 -6.61
C THR A 32 -1.02 1.73 -6.83
N ARG A 33 -0.22 0.99 -6.08
CA ARG A 33 -0.21 -0.46 -6.20
C ARG A 33 -1.53 -1.07 -5.76
N LEU A 34 -2.13 -0.51 -4.72
CA LEU A 34 -3.43 -1.00 -4.27
C LEU A 34 -4.52 -0.76 -5.31
N GLU A 35 -4.44 0.35 -6.04
CA GLU A 35 -5.40 0.59 -7.12
C GLU A 35 -5.30 -0.46 -8.22
N HIS A 36 -4.13 -1.01 -8.43
CA HIS A 36 -3.95 -2.06 -9.44
C HIS A 36 -4.53 -3.39 -8.98
N LYS A 37 -4.54 -3.62 -7.68
CA LYS A 37 -5.02 -4.89 -7.17
C LYS A 37 -6.51 -4.90 -6.89
N TYR A 38 -7.04 -3.79 -6.42
CA TYR A 38 -8.45 -3.68 -6.01
C TYR A 38 -9.20 -2.73 -6.92
N PRO A 39 -10.49 -2.96 -7.14
CA PRO A 39 -11.29 -2.08 -8.01
C PRO A 39 -11.69 -0.80 -7.28
N TYR A 40 -10.73 -0.10 -6.72
CA TYR A 40 -10.95 1.13 -5.97
C TYR A 40 -10.08 2.22 -6.52
N THR A 41 -10.58 3.46 -6.46
CA THR A 41 -9.80 4.65 -6.80
C THR A 41 -9.42 5.34 -5.50
N PHE A 42 -8.15 5.71 -5.37
CA PHE A 42 -7.68 6.42 -4.19
C PHE A 42 -7.69 7.92 -4.48
N VAL A 43 -8.33 8.66 -3.61
CA VAL A 43 -8.44 10.12 -3.74
C VAL A 43 -7.67 10.74 -2.59
N TYR A 44 -6.60 11.46 -2.93
CA TYR A 44 -5.75 12.11 -1.92
C TYR A 44 -4.96 13.22 -2.60
N SER A 45 -4.41 14.12 -1.78
CA SER A 45 -3.50 15.12 -2.31
C SER A 45 -2.11 14.84 -1.78
N PHE A 46 -1.10 15.28 -2.52
CA PHE A 46 0.27 15.10 -2.08
C PHE A 46 0.56 15.80 -0.76
N HIS A 47 -0.19 16.85 -0.47
CA HIS A 47 -0.01 17.57 0.78
C HIS A 47 -0.51 16.77 1.98
N SER A 48 -1.35 15.77 1.75
CA SER A 48 -1.86 14.92 2.81
C SER A 48 -0.89 13.81 3.17
N LEU A 49 0.11 13.56 2.36
CA LEU A 49 1.03 12.45 2.55
C LEU A 49 2.38 12.96 3.03
N ASN A 50 2.97 12.23 3.96
CA ASN A 50 4.31 12.54 4.40
C ASN A 50 5.34 11.95 3.43
N ASN A 51 6.62 12.25 3.64
CA ASN A 51 7.70 11.76 2.80
C ASN A 51 8.37 10.51 3.36
N ASN A 52 7.78 9.92 4.39
CA ASN A 52 8.36 8.73 5.00
C ASN A 52 8.11 7.52 4.12
N THR A 53 8.96 6.53 4.28
CA THR A 53 8.77 5.25 3.61
C THR A 53 8.33 4.21 4.62
N TYR A 54 7.62 3.22 4.14
CA TYR A 54 7.06 2.18 5.00
C TYR A 54 7.24 0.83 4.35
N SER A 55 7.32 -0.20 5.18
CA SER A 55 7.39 -1.58 4.70
C SER A 55 6.19 -2.33 5.26
N PHE A 56 5.46 -3.00 4.38
CA PHE A 56 4.28 -3.77 4.75
C PHE A 56 4.29 -5.09 4.02
N ARG A 57 3.64 -6.07 4.61
CA ARG A 57 3.41 -7.34 3.95
C ARG A 57 2.02 -7.82 4.30
N PHE A 58 1.20 -8.04 3.29
CA PHE A 58 -0.18 -8.46 3.49
C PHE A 58 -0.42 -9.80 2.79
N PRO A 59 -1.21 -10.69 3.41
CA PRO A 59 -1.56 -11.95 2.77
C PRO A 59 -2.47 -11.73 1.58
N LYS A 60 -2.59 -12.75 0.73
CA LYS A 60 -3.35 -12.59 -0.50
C LYS A 60 -4.85 -12.37 -0.26
N ASN A 61 -5.35 -12.83 0.86
CA ASN A 61 -6.79 -12.74 1.15
C ASN A 61 -7.16 -11.50 1.95
N VAL A 62 -6.22 -10.58 2.13
CA VAL A 62 -6.50 -9.37 2.90
C VAL A 62 -7.48 -8.49 2.13
N THR A 63 -8.39 -7.84 2.86
CA THR A 63 -9.31 -6.88 2.26
C THR A 63 -8.70 -5.48 2.27
N LEU A 64 -9.21 -4.62 1.40
CA LEU A 64 -8.73 -3.25 1.38
C LEU A 64 -8.97 -2.55 2.71
N GLU A 65 -10.09 -2.82 3.35
CA GLU A 65 -10.38 -2.22 4.66
C GLU A 65 -9.34 -2.61 5.69
N GLU A 66 -8.92 -3.86 5.69
CA GLU A 66 -7.89 -4.31 6.61
C GLU A 66 -6.56 -3.64 6.33
N ILE A 67 -6.22 -3.51 5.05
CA ILE A 67 -4.98 -2.84 4.66
C ILE A 67 -4.99 -1.40 5.14
N MET A 68 -6.08 -0.69 4.89
CA MET A 68 -6.17 0.73 5.26
C MET A 68 -6.15 0.91 6.77
N LEU A 69 -6.76 -0.01 7.50
CA LEU A 69 -6.74 0.06 8.96
C LEU A 69 -5.30 -0.04 9.46
N ILE A 70 -4.55 -1.00 8.95
CA ILE A 70 -3.16 -1.19 9.36
C ILE A 70 -2.32 0.02 8.97
N ILE A 71 -2.47 0.51 7.75
CA ILE A 71 -1.72 1.67 7.29
C ILE A 71 -2.01 2.88 8.18
N SER A 72 -3.27 3.13 8.47
CA SER A 72 -3.64 4.28 9.28
C SER A 72 -3.07 4.18 10.70
N GLN A 73 -2.99 2.97 11.23
CA GLN A 73 -2.42 2.79 12.57
C GLN A 73 -0.92 3.00 12.58
N VAL A 74 -0.23 2.54 11.55
CA VAL A 74 1.22 2.67 11.48
C VAL A 74 1.62 4.10 11.19
N VAL A 75 0.97 4.72 10.22
CA VAL A 75 1.30 6.10 9.85
C VAL A 75 0.84 7.08 10.93
N GLY A 76 -0.36 6.89 11.44
CA GLY A 76 -0.84 7.67 12.55
C GLY A 76 -1.47 9.00 12.19
N ASP A 77 -1.10 9.57 11.07
CA ASP A 77 -1.53 10.92 10.70
C ASP A 77 -2.55 10.94 9.57
N ILE A 78 -3.05 9.80 9.16
CA ILE A 78 -3.99 9.77 8.05
C ILE A 78 -5.29 9.11 8.46
N HIS A 79 -6.35 9.56 7.82
CA HIS A 79 -7.68 9.00 7.97
C HIS A 79 -8.17 8.56 6.62
N TYR A 80 -9.03 7.56 6.59
CA TYR A 80 -9.56 7.08 5.34
C TYR A 80 -11.05 6.84 5.43
N VAL A 81 -11.71 6.97 4.29
CA VAL A 81 -13.12 6.64 4.16
C VAL A 81 -13.27 5.90 2.83
N ILE A 82 -13.88 4.73 2.88
CA ILE A 82 -14.13 3.93 1.69
C ILE A 82 -15.62 4.06 1.34
N LYS A 83 -15.89 4.54 0.13
CA LYS A 83 -17.26 4.77 -0.31
C LYS A 83 -17.32 4.72 -1.83
N ASP A 84 -18.31 4.02 -2.35
CA ASP A 84 -18.59 3.97 -3.79
C ASP A 84 -17.35 3.60 -4.61
N ASN A 85 -16.63 2.60 -4.16
CA ASN A 85 -15.41 2.12 -4.83
C ASN A 85 -14.31 3.17 -4.84
N LYS A 86 -14.35 4.09 -3.89
CA LYS A 86 -13.30 5.10 -3.74
C LYS A 86 -12.81 5.10 -2.32
N CYS A 87 -11.53 5.35 -2.16
CA CYS A 87 -10.91 5.46 -0.85
C CYS A 87 -10.40 6.88 -0.72
N TYR A 88 -11.00 7.65 0.17
CA TYR A 88 -10.61 9.04 0.39
C TYR A 88 -9.63 9.09 1.54
N ILE A 89 -8.48 9.69 1.29
CA ILE A 89 -7.40 9.79 2.26
C ILE A 89 -7.24 11.25 2.67
N THR A 90 -7.29 11.51 3.97
CA THR A 90 -7.09 12.85 4.52
C THR A 90 -6.16 12.75 5.71
N ASN A 91 -5.57 13.90 6.09
CA ASN A 91 -4.81 13.90 7.32
C ASN A 91 -5.54 14.51 8.50
#